data_ebb7d42a4e6ea9232daf0f935061b574
#
_entry.id   ebb7d42a4e6ea9232daf0f935061b574
#
_cell.length_a   1.000
_cell.length_b   1.000
_cell.length_c   1.000
_cell.angle_alpha   90.00
_cell.angle_beta   90.00
_cell.angle_gamma   90.00
#
_symmetry.space_group_name_H-M   'P 1'
#
loop_
_entity.id
_entity.type
_entity.pdbx_description
1 polymer ?
#
loop_
_entity_poly.entity_id
_entity_poly.type
_entity_poly.pdbx_seq_one_letter_code
_entity_poly.pdbx_strand_id
1 'polypeptide(L)'
;MNRQDFPILKQQVHRRNLVYLDNAATSQKPQPVIDAIVEAYTTWNSNIHRGVHHLSQVATMHHEEARKAVAAFINARSSDEIVFTKGTTDSLNALAFSFGEAFIHEGDEIIVSGLEHHSNIVPWQMLCERKKAILRHIPLREDLSLDIAAFKGLLSDRTKLVSVAHVSNVLGTIQPVEEIIRLAHERGIPVCIDGAQSVPHRKVDVQALDCDFLVFSGHKMYGPTGIGVLYGKREWLEKLPPFEGGGEMIEHVRWSGTTYNELPYKFEAGTPNFVGSYALHKAIEYIESIGWESIEAHEQALTDYCEQQLIALGCRVYGAGCKKAGVISFNVANSQQPIANSQTLIHPFDVGTLLDQQGIAVRTGHHCAEPLIDTMGVPGTVRVSFGLYNDKADVDAFIAALKRTIAMLS
;
A
#
# COMPACT_ATOMS: atom_id res chain seq x y z
N MET A 1 15.14 14.26 -10.11
CA MET A 1 15.11 13.35 -8.93
C MET A 1 16.53 12.98 -8.59
N ASN A 2 16.90 13.00 -7.31
CA ASN A 2 18.31 12.86 -6.94
C ASN A 2 18.59 11.51 -6.29
N ARG A 3 19.13 10.55 -7.07
CA ARG A 3 19.55 9.21 -6.57
C ARG A 3 20.55 9.31 -5.39
N GLN A 4 21.31 10.40 -5.30
CA GLN A 4 22.31 10.61 -4.24
C GLN A 4 21.71 10.80 -2.87
N ASP A 5 20.44 11.21 -2.78
CA ASP A 5 19.71 11.37 -1.52
C ASP A 5 19.43 10.03 -0.84
N PHE A 6 19.62 8.91 -1.54
CA PHE A 6 19.35 7.55 -1.05
C PHE A 6 20.67 6.80 -0.78
N PRO A 7 21.22 6.86 0.44
CA PRO A 7 22.57 6.35 0.75
C PRO A 7 22.74 4.85 0.51
N ILE A 8 21.67 4.06 0.69
CA ILE A 8 21.71 2.60 0.48
C ILE A 8 22.05 2.22 -0.98
N LEU A 9 21.76 3.06 -1.95
CA LEU A 9 22.02 2.77 -3.37
C LEU A 9 23.50 2.88 -3.76
N LYS A 10 24.37 3.32 -2.84
CA LYS A 10 25.82 3.33 -3.01
C LYS A 10 26.45 1.96 -2.77
N GLN A 11 25.67 0.97 -2.30
CA GLN A 11 26.15 -0.36 -2.00
C GLN A 11 26.41 -1.19 -3.26
N GLN A 12 27.29 -2.17 -3.09
CA GLN A 12 27.48 -3.27 -4.04
C GLN A 12 26.89 -4.55 -3.47
N VAL A 13 26.16 -5.28 -4.30
CA VAL A 13 25.64 -6.62 -4.02
C VAL A 13 26.30 -7.58 -5.00
N HIS A 14 26.92 -8.67 -4.51
CA HIS A 14 27.69 -9.62 -5.31
C HIS A 14 28.74 -8.94 -6.20
N ARG A 15 29.42 -7.90 -5.70
CA ARG A 15 30.41 -7.07 -6.44
C ARG A 15 29.84 -6.34 -7.66
N ARG A 16 28.51 -6.10 -7.68
CA ARG A 16 27.78 -5.35 -8.70
C ARG A 16 27.10 -4.16 -8.05
N ASN A 17 26.95 -3.06 -8.77
CA ASN A 17 26.15 -1.94 -8.27
C ASN A 17 24.69 -2.39 -8.06
N LEU A 18 24.13 -2.04 -6.93
CA LEU A 18 22.75 -2.36 -6.61
C LEU A 18 21.78 -1.64 -7.57
N VAL A 19 20.94 -2.43 -8.23
CA VAL A 19 19.73 -1.97 -8.94
C VAL A 19 18.54 -2.47 -8.17
N TYR A 20 17.88 -1.56 -7.42
CA TYR A 20 16.76 -1.92 -6.55
C TYR A 20 15.42 -1.65 -7.26
N LEU A 21 14.70 -2.72 -7.59
CA LEU A 21 13.43 -2.72 -8.32
C LEU A 21 12.30 -3.44 -7.54
N ASP A 22 12.37 -3.45 -6.20
CA ASP A 22 11.32 -4.03 -5.34
C ASP A 22 10.62 -2.97 -4.47
N ASN A 23 10.34 -1.78 -5.05
CA ASN A 23 9.74 -0.65 -4.36
C ASN A 23 8.31 -0.90 -3.90
N ALA A 24 7.54 -1.71 -4.61
CA ALA A 24 6.18 -2.09 -4.20
C ALA A 24 6.14 -2.96 -2.93
N ALA A 25 7.28 -3.54 -2.52
CA ALA A 25 7.43 -4.18 -1.21
C ALA A 25 7.79 -3.16 -0.13
N THR A 26 8.83 -2.35 -0.37
CA THR A 26 9.23 -1.22 0.47
C THR A 26 10.12 -0.28 -0.35
N SER A 27 9.93 1.02 -0.26
CA SER A 27 10.82 2.00 -0.89
C SER A 27 12.07 2.24 -0.03
N GLN A 28 13.18 2.68 -0.63
CA GLN A 28 14.36 3.13 0.10
C GLN A 28 14.11 4.52 0.72
N LYS A 29 14.91 4.86 1.75
CA LYS A 29 14.70 6.09 2.54
C LYS A 29 15.68 7.16 2.10
N PRO A 30 15.20 8.39 1.79
CA PRO A 30 16.08 9.51 1.54
C PRO A 30 16.75 9.99 2.82
N GLN A 31 17.91 10.62 2.71
CA GLN A 31 18.72 11.08 3.85
C GLN A 31 17.91 11.92 4.85
N PRO A 32 17.05 12.88 4.45
CA PRO A 32 16.26 13.66 5.41
C PRO A 32 15.37 12.82 6.33
N VAL A 33 14.85 11.68 5.84
CA VAL A 33 14.03 10.76 6.66
C VAL A 33 14.90 10.00 7.66
N ILE A 34 16.10 9.60 7.26
CA ILE A 34 17.07 8.94 8.15
C ILE A 34 17.52 9.91 9.24
N ASP A 35 17.86 11.14 8.86
CA ASP A 35 18.30 12.20 9.77
C ASP A 35 17.21 12.55 10.79
N ALA A 36 15.95 12.59 10.37
CA ALA A 36 14.81 12.84 11.27
C ALA A 36 14.70 11.79 12.38
N ILE A 37 14.93 10.51 12.08
CA ILE A 37 14.93 9.44 13.08
C ILE A 37 16.08 9.64 14.08
N VAL A 38 17.27 9.97 13.58
CA VAL A 38 18.45 10.24 14.42
C VAL A 38 18.21 11.47 15.28
N GLU A 39 17.73 12.57 14.70
CA GLU A 39 17.38 13.79 15.42
C GLU A 39 16.39 13.53 16.54
N ALA A 40 15.31 12.82 16.27
CA ALA A 40 14.28 12.52 17.26
C ALA A 40 14.87 11.83 18.51
N TYR A 41 15.70 10.81 18.33
CA TYR A 41 16.29 10.07 19.44
C TYR A 41 17.43 10.83 20.14
N THR A 42 18.14 11.71 19.46
CA THR A 42 19.32 12.38 20.02
C THR A 42 19.01 13.74 20.65
N THR A 43 17.88 14.38 20.28
CA THR A 43 17.61 15.77 20.68
C THR A 43 16.36 15.95 21.53
N TRP A 44 15.26 15.21 21.28
CA TRP A 44 13.98 15.47 21.93
C TRP A 44 13.17 14.20 22.28
N ASN A 45 13.79 13.04 22.35
CA ASN A 45 13.12 11.78 22.70
C ASN A 45 12.43 11.86 24.07
N SER A 46 11.10 11.76 24.06
CA SER A 46 10.26 11.78 25.26
C SER A 46 8.87 11.23 24.95
N ASN A 47 8.16 10.73 25.96
CA ASN A 47 6.74 10.43 25.82
C ASN A 47 5.94 11.72 25.53
N ILE A 48 4.83 11.59 24.79
CA ILE A 48 4.04 12.71 24.29
C ILE A 48 2.73 12.90 25.08
N HIS A 49 2.04 14.02 24.85
CA HIS A 49 0.76 14.49 25.39
C HIS A 49 0.72 14.76 26.89
N ARG A 50 1.18 13.85 27.75
CA ARG A 50 1.00 13.95 29.22
C ARG A 50 2.17 14.56 29.99
N GLY A 51 3.32 14.70 29.33
CA GLY A 51 4.50 15.28 29.99
C GLY A 51 4.42 16.81 30.05
N VAL A 52 4.72 17.38 31.22
CA VAL A 52 4.73 18.83 31.43
C VAL A 52 6.09 19.47 31.15
N HIS A 53 7.11 18.68 30.86
CA HIS A 53 8.47 19.14 30.61
C HIS A 53 8.72 19.42 29.12
N HIS A 54 9.73 20.23 28.83
CA HIS A 54 10.05 20.72 27.48
C HIS A 54 10.15 19.63 26.41
N LEU A 55 10.88 18.53 26.67
CA LEU A 55 11.04 17.47 25.67
C LEU A 55 9.71 16.83 25.28
N SER A 56 8.80 16.63 26.26
CA SER A 56 7.46 16.10 25.97
C SER A 56 6.63 17.05 25.10
N GLN A 57 6.73 18.36 25.36
CA GLN A 57 6.04 19.37 24.55
C GLN A 57 6.56 19.40 23.11
N VAL A 58 7.90 19.33 22.94
CA VAL A 58 8.52 19.26 21.59
C VAL A 58 8.11 17.99 20.84
N ALA A 59 8.18 16.83 21.50
CA ALA A 59 7.79 15.56 20.91
C ALA A 59 6.31 15.55 20.53
N THR A 60 5.42 16.10 21.38
CA THR A 60 3.98 16.26 21.08
C THR A 60 3.77 17.16 19.88
N MET A 61 4.46 18.30 19.84
CA MET A 61 4.36 19.25 18.71
C MET A 61 4.70 18.56 17.39
N HIS A 62 5.83 17.85 17.32
CA HIS A 62 6.24 17.15 16.10
C HIS A 62 5.27 16.04 15.67
N HIS A 63 4.70 15.31 16.64
CA HIS A 63 3.71 14.27 16.35
C HIS A 63 2.42 14.86 15.76
N GLU A 64 1.91 15.95 16.33
CA GLU A 64 0.69 16.60 15.87
C GLU A 64 0.90 17.39 14.57
N GLU A 65 2.08 17.95 14.35
CA GLU A 65 2.47 18.54 13.05
C GLU A 65 2.51 17.46 11.96
N ALA A 66 3.03 16.27 12.26
CA ALA A 66 3.01 15.14 11.33
C ALA A 66 1.58 14.73 10.97
N ARG A 67 0.64 14.72 11.95
CA ARG A 67 -0.77 14.43 11.70
C ARG A 67 -1.40 15.45 10.76
N LYS A 68 -1.13 16.74 10.98
CA LYS A 68 -1.59 17.82 10.10
C LYS A 68 -1.00 17.70 8.69
N ALA A 69 0.29 17.35 8.59
CA ALA A 69 0.94 17.13 7.29
C ALA A 69 0.30 15.97 6.53
N VAL A 70 0.01 14.84 7.20
CA VAL A 70 -0.73 13.72 6.60
C VAL A 70 -2.11 14.17 6.12
N ALA A 71 -2.86 14.90 6.95
CA ALA A 71 -4.18 15.40 6.57
C ALA A 71 -4.12 16.29 5.32
N ALA A 72 -3.18 17.22 5.27
CA ALA A 72 -2.96 18.08 4.10
C ALA A 72 -2.54 17.28 2.85
N PHE A 73 -1.66 16.31 3.01
CA PHE A 73 -1.12 15.48 1.93
C PHE A 73 -2.18 14.70 1.17
N ILE A 74 -3.20 14.17 1.88
CA ILE A 74 -4.33 13.46 1.27
C ILE A 74 -5.58 14.32 1.12
N ASN A 75 -5.50 15.62 1.43
CA ASN A 75 -6.61 16.57 1.42
C ASN A 75 -7.79 16.14 2.33
N ALA A 76 -7.51 15.64 3.54
CA ALA A 76 -8.53 15.41 4.57
C ALA A 76 -9.09 16.74 5.12
N ARG A 77 -10.32 16.75 5.60
CA ARG A 77 -10.98 17.97 6.13
C ARG A 77 -10.40 18.42 7.46
N SER A 78 -9.96 17.47 8.27
CA SER A 78 -9.39 17.72 9.60
C SER A 78 -8.31 16.69 9.92
N SER A 79 -7.34 17.09 10.75
CA SER A 79 -6.37 16.15 11.34
C SER A 79 -7.04 15.12 12.25
N ASP A 80 -8.24 15.37 12.77
CA ASP A 80 -8.99 14.42 13.59
C ASP A 80 -9.49 13.19 12.81
N GLU A 81 -9.45 13.26 11.47
CA GLU A 81 -9.76 12.17 10.56
C GLU A 81 -8.56 11.25 10.31
N ILE A 82 -7.40 11.54 10.91
CA ILE A 82 -6.15 10.81 10.73
C ILE A 82 -5.81 10.02 11.99
N VAL A 83 -5.81 8.71 11.88
CA VAL A 83 -5.39 7.77 12.93
C VAL A 83 -4.05 7.17 12.54
N PHE A 84 -3.03 7.29 13.40
CA PHE A 84 -1.76 6.61 13.19
C PHE A 84 -1.84 5.15 13.61
N THR A 85 -1.31 4.28 12.77
CA THR A 85 -1.27 2.83 12.94
C THR A 85 0.13 2.30 12.67
N LYS A 86 0.33 0.99 12.74
CA LYS A 86 1.63 0.37 12.43
C LYS A 86 1.85 0.16 10.91
N GLY A 87 0.81 0.36 10.09
CA GLY A 87 0.82 0.17 8.63
C GLY A 87 -0.55 -0.21 8.10
N THR A 88 -0.69 -0.32 6.77
CA THR A 88 -1.94 -0.68 6.08
C THR A 88 -2.62 -1.92 6.67
N THR A 89 -1.84 -2.97 6.95
CA THR A 89 -2.39 -4.20 7.55
C THR A 89 -3.03 -3.94 8.90
N ASP A 90 -2.38 -3.15 9.75
CA ASP A 90 -2.91 -2.77 11.06
C ASP A 90 -4.17 -1.90 10.92
N SER A 91 -4.14 -0.92 10.00
CA SER A 91 -5.30 -0.08 9.68
C SER A 91 -6.53 -0.90 9.25
N LEU A 92 -6.33 -1.88 8.36
CA LEU A 92 -7.42 -2.75 7.89
C LEU A 92 -7.94 -3.68 8.99
N ASN A 93 -7.06 -4.20 9.86
CA ASN A 93 -7.49 -4.98 11.03
C ASN A 93 -8.28 -4.12 12.03
N ALA A 94 -7.80 -2.91 12.32
CA ALA A 94 -8.50 -1.95 13.17
C ALA A 94 -9.89 -1.62 12.63
N LEU A 95 -9.98 -1.31 11.33
CA LEU A 95 -11.26 -1.05 10.68
C LEU A 95 -12.16 -2.28 10.69
N ALA A 96 -11.64 -3.47 10.36
CA ALA A 96 -12.41 -4.71 10.37
C ALA A 96 -12.95 -5.06 11.77
N PHE A 97 -12.17 -4.78 12.82
CA PHE A 97 -12.65 -4.95 14.19
C PHE A 97 -13.75 -3.94 14.51
N SER A 98 -13.43 -2.64 14.40
CA SER A 98 -14.33 -1.56 14.86
C SER A 98 -15.63 -1.49 14.04
N PHE A 99 -15.52 -1.60 12.70
CA PHE A 99 -16.68 -1.62 11.81
C PHE A 99 -17.51 -2.90 12.01
N GLY A 100 -16.83 -4.03 12.19
CA GLY A 100 -17.47 -5.31 12.45
C GLY A 100 -18.27 -5.32 13.72
N GLU A 101 -17.76 -4.72 14.80
CA GLU A 101 -18.51 -4.64 16.07
C GLU A 101 -19.69 -3.68 15.98
N ALA A 102 -19.58 -2.59 15.23
CA ALA A 102 -20.63 -1.57 15.15
C ALA A 102 -21.75 -1.93 14.16
N PHE A 103 -21.41 -2.57 13.02
CA PHE A 103 -22.34 -2.58 11.87
C PHE A 103 -22.53 -3.94 11.20
N ILE A 104 -21.75 -4.99 11.55
CA ILE A 104 -21.83 -6.27 10.86
C ILE A 104 -22.58 -7.31 11.72
N HIS A 105 -23.61 -7.91 11.11
CA HIS A 105 -24.47 -8.93 11.68
C HIS A 105 -24.46 -10.20 10.82
N GLU A 106 -25.08 -11.26 11.31
CA GLU A 106 -25.22 -12.53 10.58
C GLU A 106 -25.96 -12.33 9.24
N GLY A 107 -25.34 -12.82 8.15
CA GLY A 107 -25.88 -12.72 6.80
C GLY A 107 -25.57 -11.41 6.07
N ASP A 108 -24.96 -10.43 6.72
CA ASP A 108 -24.46 -9.22 6.05
C ASP A 108 -23.31 -9.56 5.09
N GLU A 109 -23.08 -8.68 4.12
CA GLU A 109 -22.08 -8.89 3.07
C GLU A 109 -21.02 -7.80 3.09
N ILE A 110 -19.76 -8.20 2.90
CA ILE A 110 -18.61 -7.32 2.65
C ILE A 110 -18.10 -7.64 1.26
N ILE A 111 -17.78 -6.62 0.45
CA ILE A 111 -17.27 -6.79 -0.91
C ILE A 111 -15.81 -6.32 -0.96
N VAL A 112 -14.92 -7.17 -1.48
CA VAL A 112 -13.54 -6.84 -1.83
C VAL A 112 -13.35 -6.98 -3.35
N SER A 113 -12.17 -6.67 -3.89
CA SER A 113 -11.90 -6.96 -5.30
C SER A 113 -11.09 -8.26 -5.49
N GLY A 114 -11.10 -8.83 -6.71
CA GLY A 114 -10.25 -9.96 -7.07
C GLY A 114 -8.76 -9.59 -7.19
N LEU A 115 -8.38 -8.33 -6.95
CA LEU A 115 -7.01 -7.81 -7.08
C LEU A 115 -6.33 -7.56 -5.73
N GLU A 116 -6.97 -7.93 -4.62
CA GLU A 116 -6.54 -7.50 -3.29
C GLU A 116 -5.25 -8.17 -2.81
N HIS A 117 -4.46 -7.37 -2.09
CA HIS A 117 -3.42 -7.87 -1.21
C HIS A 117 -4.05 -8.64 -0.03
N HIS A 118 -3.37 -9.67 0.51
CA HIS A 118 -3.85 -10.46 1.65
C HIS A 118 -4.31 -9.60 2.83
N SER A 119 -3.68 -8.45 3.06
CA SER A 119 -4.09 -7.51 4.12
C SER A 119 -5.51 -6.97 3.95
N ASN A 120 -6.03 -6.94 2.73
CA ASN A 120 -7.41 -6.49 2.43
C ASN A 120 -8.35 -7.67 2.09
N ILE A 121 -7.96 -8.89 2.46
CA ILE A 121 -8.79 -10.10 2.36
C ILE A 121 -8.94 -10.73 3.75
N VAL A 122 -7.82 -11.07 4.38
CA VAL A 122 -7.79 -11.91 5.61
C VAL A 122 -8.53 -11.27 6.78
N PRO A 123 -8.40 -9.97 7.09
CA PRO A 123 -9.16 -9.37 8.19
C PRO A 123 -10.68 -9.45 7.97
N TRP A 124 -11.13 -9.33 6.72
CA TRP A 124 -12.55 -9.46 6.36
C TRP A 124 -13.04 -10.91 6.43
N GLN A 125 -12.21 -11.90 6.05
CA GLN A 125 -12.51 -13.32 6.25
C GLN A 125 -12.69 -13.64 7.73
N MET A 126 -11.73 -13.20 8.57
CA MET A 126 -11.81 -13.39 10.02
C MET A 126 -13.04 -12.72 10.64
N LEU A 127 -13.42 -11.53 10.17
CA LEU A 127 -14.64 -10.84 10.60
C LEU A 127 -15.87 -11.62 10.17
N CYS A 128 -15.96 -12.03 8.91
CA CYS A 128 -17.11 -12.76 8.37
C CYS A 128 -17.30 -14.11 9.09
N GLU A 129 -16.23 -14.83 9.38
CA GLU A 129 -16.29 -16.06 10.18
C GLU A 129 -16.84 -15.79 11.57
N ARG A 130 -16.32 -14.79 12.29
CA ARG A 130 -16.75 -14.44 13.65
C ARG A 130 -18.20 -13.96 13.73
N LYS A 131 -18.66 -13.20 12.74
CA LYS A 131 -20.00 -12.58 12.70
C LYS A 131 -21.02 -13.39 11.87
N LYS A 132 -20.60 -14.50 11.24
CA LYS A 132 -21.39 -15.27 10.26
C LYS A 132 -21.89 -14.42 9.09
N ALA A 133 -21.08 -13.47 8.67
CA ALA A 133 -21.28 -12.62 7.50
C ALA A 133 -20.65 -13.28 6.26
N ILE A 134 -20.83 -12.68 5.10
CA ILE A 134 -20.43 -13.26 3.81
C ILE A 134 -19.40 -12.32 3.16
N LEU A 135 -18.23 -12.85 2.82
CA LEU A 135 -17.26 -12.14 1.99
C LEU A 135 -17.54 -12.41 0.52
N ARG A 136 -17.78 -11.36 -0.27
CA ARG A 136 -17.94 -11.39 -1.72
C ARG A 136 -16.71 -10.76 -2.38
N HIS A 137 -16.44 -11.10 -3.63
CA HIS A 137 -15.42 -10.40 -4.40
C HIS A 137 -15.91 -9.99 -5.79
N ILE A 138 -15.43 -8.84 -6.25
CA ILE A 138 -15.63 -8.37 -7.63
C ILE A 138 -14.76 -9.24 -8.54
N PRO A 139 -15.33 -9.98 -9.49
CA PRO A 139 -14.56 -10.83 -10.38
C PRO A 139 -13.70 -10.01 -11.35
N LEU A 140 -12.72 -10.68 -11.95
CA LEU A 140 -11.89 -10.13 -13.01
C LEU A 140 -12.41 -10.56 -14.39
N ARG A 141 -12.20 -9.70 -15.38
CA ARG A 141 -12.33 -10.03 -16.78
C ARG A 141 -11.09 -10.78 -17.30
N GLU A 142 -11.14 -11.27 -18.52
CA GLU A 142 -10.01 -11.96 -19.15
C GLU A 142 -8.73 -11.10 -19.25
N ASP A 143 -8.90 -9.78 -19.37
CA ASP A 143 -7.80 -8.80 -19.40
C ASP A 143 -7.28 -8.42 -18.01
N LEU A 144 -7.76 -9.08 -16.96
CA LEU A 144 -7.47 -8.84 -15.55
C LEU A 144 -7.98 -7.49 -15.00
N SER A 145 -8.86 -6.80 -15.72
CA SER A 145 -9.59 -5.63 -15.20
C SER A 145 -10.76 -6.08 -14.31
N LEU A 146 -11.21 -5.20 -13.40
CA LEU A 146 -12.40 -5.45 -12.59
C LEU A 146 -13.66 -5.46 -13.44
N ASP A 147 -14.54 -6.44 -13.21
CA ASP A 147 -15.87 -6.47 -13.83
C ASP A 147 -16.85 -5.57 -13.05
N ILE A 148 -16.93 -4.30 -13.47
CA ILE A 148 -17.82 -3.32 -12.84
C ILE A 148 -19.31 -3.66 -13.05
N ALA A 149 -19.67 -4.35 -14.13
CA ALA A 149 -21.04 -4.80 -14.34
C ALA A 149 -21.42 -5.89 -13.31
N ALA A 150 -20.53 -6.84 -13.07
CA ALA A 150 -20.70 -7.83 -12.02
C ALA A 150 -20.73 -7.17 -10.62
N PHE A 151 -19.84 -6.19 -10.35
CA PHE A 151 -19.87 -5.42 -9.10
C PHE A 151 -21.23 -4.81 -8.83
N LYS A 152 -21.83 -4.14 -9.82
CA LYS A 152 -23.17 -3.56 -9.68
C LYS A 152 -24.23 -4.60 -9.31
N GLY A 153 -24.09 -5.82 -9.81
CA GLY A 153 -24.98 -6.94 -9.48
C GLY A 153 -24.74 -7.55 -8.09
N LEU A 154 -23.53 -7.36 -7.50
CA LEU A 154 -23.22 -7.82 -6.16
C LEU A 154 -23.79 -6.90 -5.06
N LEU A 155 -24.01 -5.62 -5.35
CA LEU A 155 -24.55 -4.65 -4.38
C LEU A 155 -25.98 -5.02 -4.00
N SER A 156 -26.22 -5.26 -2.71
CA SER A 156 -27.53 -5.63 -2.14
C SER A 156 -27.80 -4.87 -0.84
N ASP A 157 -29.00 -5.00 -0.29
CA ASP A 157 -29.37 -4.39 1.00
C ASP A 157 -28.57 -4.99 2.17
N ARG A 158 -27.94 -6.16 1.96
CA ARG A 158 -27.05 -6.81 2.92
C ARG A 158 -25.62 -6.32 2.83
N THR A 159 -25.24 -5.66 1.75
CA THR A 159 -23.89 -5.12 1.61
C THR A 159 -23.68 -3.96 2.58
N LYS A 160 -22.68 -4.09 3.47
CA LYS A 160 -22.40 -3.09 4.52
C LYS A 160 -21.11 -2.32 4.29
N LEU A 161 -20.17 -2.89 3.52
CA LEU A 161 -18.88 -2.27 3.24
C LEU A 161 -18.33 -2.78 1.91
N VAL A 162 -17.68 -1.89 1.17
CA VAL A 162 -16.81 -2.24 0.03
C VAL A 162 -15.39 -1.86 0.40
N SER A 163 -14.41 -2.78 0.25
CA SER A 163 -12.99 -2.51 0.53
C SER A 163 -12.14 -2.94 -0.66
N VAL A 164 -11.52 -1.98 -1.36
CA VAL A 164 -10.83 -2.23 -2.62
C VAL A 164 -9.50 -1.50 -2.73
N ALA A 165 -8.52 -2.14 -3.39
CA ALA A 165 -7.24 -1.51 -3.70
C ALA A 165 -7.41 -0.45 -4.80
N HIS A 166 -6.77 0.71 -4.63
CA HIS A 166 -6.72 1.74 -5.65
C HIS A 166 -5.75 1.37 -6.78
N VAL A 167 -4.63 0.74 -6.43
CA VAL A 167 -3.63 0.24 -7.36
C VAL A 167 -3.26 -1.19 -6.99
N SER A 168 -3.27 -2.10 -7.95
CA SER A 168 -2.87 -3.49 -7.73
C SER A 168 -1.38 -3.58 -7.41
N ASN A 169 -1.02 -4.21 -6.31
CA ASN A 169 0.37 -4.44 -5.93
C ASN A 169 1.06 -5.50 -6.82
N VAL A 170 0.32 -6.25 -7.60
CA VAL A 170 0.83 -7.25 -8.57
C VAL A 170 0.91 -6.66 -9.96
N LEU A 171 -0.21 -6.17 -10.49
CA LEU A 171 -0.31 -5.71 -11.88
C LEU A 171 0.16 -4.27 -12.07
N GLY A 172 0.16 -3.47 -11.00
CA GLY A 172 0.37 -2.02 -11.07
C GLY A 172 -0.81 -1.24 -11.63
N THR A 173 -1.86 -1.92 -12.10
CA THR A 173 -3.01 -1.28 -12.75
C THR A 173 -3.80 -0.42 -11.77
N ILE A 174 -4.20 0.77 -12.24
CA ILE A 174 -5.01 1.73 -11.49
C ILE A 174 -6.48 1.33 -11.65
N GLN A 175 -7.18 1.17 -10.53
CA GLN A 175 -8.57 0.71 -10.51
C GLN A 175 -9.55 1.89 -10.60
N PRO A 176 -10.75 1.67 -11.15
CA PRO A 176 -11.79 2.70 -11.31
C PRO A 176 -12.53 2.95 -9.98
N VAL A 177 -11.79 3.37 -8.94
CA VAL A 177 -12.33 3.50 -7.58
C VAL A 177 -13.39 4.58 -7.48
N GLU A 178 -13.31 5.64 -8.29
CA GLU A 178 -14.33 6.69 -8.37
C GLU A 178 -15.71 6.12 -8.78
N GLU A 179 -15.72 5.20 -9.75
CA GLU A 179 -16.96 4.54 -10.17
C GLU A 179 -17.47 3.56 -9.11
N ILE A 180 -16.57 2.82 -8.46
CA ILE A 180 -16.90 1.89 -7.37
C ILE A 180 -17.53 2.66 -6.21
N ILE A 181 -16.91 3.77 -5.78
CA ILE A 181 -17.42 4.62 -4.70
C ILE A 181 -18.81 5.16 -5.05
N ARG A 182 -18.95 5.73 -6.23
CA ARG A 182 -20.26 6.27 -6.68
C ARG A 182 -21.37 5.22 -6.65
N LEU A 183 -21.11 4.02 -7.18
CA LEU A 183 -22.09 2.93 -7.21
C LEU A 183 -22.44 2.41 -5.81
N ALA A 184 -21.48 2.33 -4.89
CA ALA A 184 -21.69 1.95 -3.51
C ALA A 184 -22.50 3.03 -2.76
N HIS A 185 -22.13 4.30 -2.93
CA HIS A 185 -22.80 5.43 -2.28
C HIS A 185 -24.25 5.64 -2.77
N GLU A 186 -24.58 5.30 -4.01
CA GLU A 186 -25.98 5.28 -4.50
C GLU A 186 -26.88 4.35 -3.67
N ARG A 187 -26.28 3.43 -2.90
CA ARG A 187 -26.97 2.52 -1.97
C ARG A 187 -26.66 2.76 -0.50
N GLY A 188 -25.96 3.87 -0.20
CA GLY A 188 -25.57 4.24 1.17
C GLY A 188 -24.52 3.30 1.77
N ILE A 189 -23.72 2.63 0.94
CA ILE A 189 -22.68 1.68 1.37
C ILE A 189 -21.34 2.40 1.43
N PRO A 190 -20.66 2.44 2.59
CA PRO A 190 -19.33 3.04 2.72
C PRO A 190 -18.24 2.26 2.00
N VAL A 191 -17.19 2.99 1.59
CA VAL A 191 -16.06 2.43 0.84
C VAL A 191 -14.73 2.70 1.53
N CYS A 192 -13.95 1.64 1.74
CA CYS A 192 -12.56 1.70 2.16
C CYS A 192 -11.63 1.51 0.95
N ILE A 193 -10.67 2.40 0.80
CA ILE A 193 -9.65 2.33 -0.24
C ILE A 193 -8.31 1.88 0.37
N ASP A 194 -7.77 0.74 -0.10
CA ASP A 194 -6.37 0.40 0.15
C ASP A 194 -5.49 1.25 -0.79
N GLY A 195 -4.88 2.28 -0.19
CA GLY A 195 -3.99 3.23 -0.85
C GLY A 195 -2.51 2.86 -0.79
N ALA A 196 -2.16 1.65 -0.31
CA ALA A 196 -0.77 1.25 -0.09
C ALA A 196 0.13 1.36 -1.33
N GLN A 197 -0.45 1.22 -2.52
CA GLN A 197 0.25 1.35 -3.81
C GLN A 197 -0.16 2.60 -4.60
N SER A 198 -1.15 3.37 -4.16
CA SER A 198 -1.51 4.63 -4.83
C SER A 198 -0.83 5.84 -4.19
N VAL A 199 -0.88 5.93 -2.86
CA VAL A 199 -0.34 7.08 -2.10
C VAL A 199 1.17 7.32 -2.36
N PRO A 200 2.04 6.31 -2.56
CA PRO A 200 3.44 6.53 -2.91
C PRO A 200 3.68 7.07 -4.32
N HIS A 201 2.75 6.86 -5.26
CA HIS A 201 2.99 7.00 -6.70
C HIS A 201 2.16 8.09 -7.36
N ARG A 202 1.11 8.58 -6.69
CA ARG A 202 0.20 9.58 -7.25
C ARG A 202 -0.47 10.40 -6.15
N LYS A 203 -0.91 11.59 -6.52
CA LYS A 203 -1.72 12.40 -5.61
C LYS A 203 -3.05 11.71 -5.33
N VAL A 204 -3.36 11.53 -4.05
CA VAL A 204 -4.65 11.02 -3.59
C VAL A 204 -5.37 12.15 -2.85
N ASP A 205 -6.59 12.44 -3.27
CA ASP A 205 -7.45 13.46 -2.68
C ASP A 205 -8.72 12.78 -2.16
N VAL A 206 -8.82 12.61 -0.84
CA VAL A 206 -9.92 11.88 -0.22
C VAL A 206 -11.26 12.60 -0.33
N GLN A 207 -11.24 13.94 -0.45
CA GLN A 207 -12.47 14.72 -0.64
C GLN A 207 -12.98 14.60 -2.08
N ALA A 208 -12.07 14.63 -3.07
CA ALA A 208 -12.43 14.45 -4.48
C ALA A 208 -12.88 13.01 -4.79
N LEU A 209 -12.22 12.00 -4.19
CA LEU A 209 -12.64 10.60 -4.27
C LEU A 209 -13.95 10.33 -3.53
N ASP A 210 -14.22 11.10 -2.48
CA ASP A 210 -15.34 10.91 -1.54
C ASP A 210 -15.31 9.52 -0.84
N CYS A 211 -14.14 8.90 -0.68
CA CYS A 211 -14.01 7.64 0.04
C CYS A 211 -14.28 7.85 1.54
N ASP A 212 -14.84 6.81 2.19
CA ASP A 212 -15.16 6.89 3.62
C ASP A 212 -13.96 6.55 4.48
N PHE A 213 -13.09 5.66 3.98
CA PHE A 213 -11.83 5.28 4.60
C PHE A 213 -10.72 5.17 3.55
N LEU A 214 -9.50 5.53 3.94
CA LEU A 214 -8.27 5.30 3.17
C LEU A 214 -7.20 4.76 4.10
N VAL A 215 -6.46 3.74 3.65
CA VAL A 215 -5.37 3.16 4.43
C VAL A 215 -4.07 3.13 3.62
N PHE A 216 -2.93 3.42 4.27
CA PHE A 216 -1.62 3.31 3.63
C PHE A 216 -0.47 3.15 4.64
N SER A 217 0.71 2.79 4.14
CA SER A 217 1.91 2.53 4.95
C SER A 217 3.03 3.49 4.64
N GLY A 218 3.68 4.03 5.67
CA GLY A 218 4.82 4.93 5.52
C GLY A 218 6.01 4.30 4.79
N HIS A 219 6.29 3.01 5.03
CA HIS A 219 7.47 2.35 4.46
C HIS A 219 7.45 2.19 2.93
N LYS A 220 6.31 2.38 2.27
CA LYS A 220 6.18 2.35 0.81
C LYS A 220 6.32 3.72 0.17
N MET A 221 6.11 4.79 0.95
CA MET A 221 6.20 6.18 0.52
C MET A 221 7.42 6.89 1.10
N TYR A 222 8.58 6.21 1.06
CA TYR A 222 9.88 6.72 1.50
C TYR A 222 10.02 6.97 3.01
N GLY A 223 8.95 6.77 3.79
CA GLY A 223 8.91 6.87 5.25
C GLY A 223 9.40 5.60 5.96
N PRO A 224 9.48 5.58 7.29
CA PRO A 224 9.98 4.44 8.06
C PRO A 224 8.97 3.29 8.09
N THR A 225 9.43 2.11 8.52
CA THR A 225 8.58 0.97 8.91
C THR A 225 7.88 1.26 10.24
N GLY A 226 6.80 0.55 10.53
CA GLY A 226 6.10 0.64 11.82
C GLY A 226 5.25 1.89 11.99
N ILE A 227 4.96 2.60 10.90
CA ILE A 227 4.00 3.71 10.84
C ILE A 227 3.12 3.56 9.60
N GLY A 228 1.85 3.80 9.76
CA GLY A 228 0.83 3.87 8.72
C GLY A 228 -0.30 4.79 9.12
N VAL A 229 -1.28 4.88 8.27
CA VAL A 229 -2.42 5.79 8.42
C VAL A 229 -3.72 5.06 8.11
N LEU A 230 -4.69 5.25 8.97
CA LEU A 230 -6.11 5.08 8.70
C LEU A 230 -6.74 6.48 8.66
N TYR A 231 -7.16 6.91 7.48
CA TYR A 231 -8.08 8.02 7.32
C TYR A 231 -9.50 7.48 7.40
N GLY A 232 -10.37 8.20 8.09
CA GLY A 232 -11.81 7.94 8.07
C GLY A 232 -12.59 9.24 8.16
N LYS A 233 -13.69 9.38 7.40
CA LYS A 233 -14.58 10.52 7.59
C LYS A 233 -15.02 10.60 9.05
N ARG A 234 -15.02 11.81 9.64
CA ARG A 234 -15.35 12.05 11.05
C ARG A 234 -16.62 11.33 11.48
N GLU A 235 -17.67 11.42 10.67
CA GLU A 235 -18.97 10.81 10.94
C GLU A 235 -18.94 9.28 11.08
N TRP A 236 -18.02 8.61 10.42
CA TRP A 236 -17.77 7.18 10.60
C TRP A 236 -16.94 6.93 11.84
N LEU A 237 -15.81 7.63 12.01
CA LEU A 237 -14.91 7.43 13.16
C LEU A 237 -15.64 7.69 14.49
N GLU A 238 -16.56 8.64 14.56
CA GLU A 238 -17.36 8.90 15.77
C GLU A 238 -18.23 7.70 16.18
N LYS A 239 -18.79 6.97 15.21
CA LYS A 239 -19.66 5.81 15.42
C LYS A 239 -18.89 4.52 15.74
N LEU A 240 -17.62 4.44 15.33
CA LEU A 240 -16.81 3.23 15.51
C LEU A 240 -16.31 3.11 16.95
N PRO A 241 -16.38 1.92 17.60
CA PRO A 241 -15.68 1.67 18.86
C PRO A 241 -14.17 1.58 18.63
N PRO A 242 -13.35 1.84 19.64
CA PRO A 242 -11.90 1.61 19.57
C PRO A 242 -11.59 0.11 19.39
N PHE A 243 -10.48 -0.20 18.74
CA PHE A 243 -10.07 -1.60 18.51
C PHE A 243 -9.02 -2.09 19.52
N GLU A 244 -8.22 -1.17 20.08
CA GLU A 244 -7.26 -1.44 21.16
C GLU A 244 -7.62 -0.63 22.41
N GLY A 245 -7.36 -1.18 23.58
CA GLY A 245 -7.57 -0.52 24.87
C GLY A 245 -6.26 -0.28 25.59
N GLY A 246 -6.11 0.89 26.23
CA GLY A 246 -4.88 1.23 26.98
C GLY A 246 -4.91 2.65 27.51
N GLY A 247 -3.71 3.18 27.80
CA GLY A 247 -3.54 4.61 28.08
C GLY A 247 -3.75 5.45 26.80
N GLU A 248 -3.76 6.76 26.92
CA GLU A 248 -4.00 7.77 25.89
C GLU A 248 -5.43 7.79 25.31
N MET A 249 -5.97 6.65 24.92
CA MET A 249 -7.26 6.52 24.22
C MET A 249 -8.48 6.67 25.13
N ILE A 250 -8.28 6.86 26.42
CA ILE A 250 -9.32 6.96 27.47
C ILE A 250 -9.47 8.40 27.97
N GLU A 251 -10.70 8.79 28.30
CA GLU A 251 -11.02 10.00 29.06
C GLU A 251 -11.03 9.67 30.56
N HIS A 252 -11.86 8.71 30.99
CA HIS A 252 -11.94 8.23 32.35
C HIS A 252 -11.96 6.71 32.43
N VAL A 253 -11.23 6.16 33.41
CA VAL A 253 -11.26 4.73 33.74
C VAL A 253 -11.75 4.54 35.16
N ARG A 254 -12.81 3.73 35.33
CA ARG A 254 -13.39 3.34 36.61
C ARG A 254 -13.66 1.84 36.62
N TRP A 255 -13.74 1.24 37.79
CA TRP A 255 -14.16 -0.16 37.89
C TRP A 255 -15.55 -0.44 37.32
N SER A 256 -16.42 0.56 37.24
CA SER A 256 -17.75 0.49 36.65
C SER A 256 -17.80 0.64 35.15
N GLY A 257 -16.70 1.03 34.50
CA GLY A 257 -16.61 1.25 33.05
C GLY A 257 -15.61 2.32 32.66
N THR A 258 -15.41 2.46 31.34
CA THR A 258 -14.44 3.40 30.73
C THR A 258 -15.16 4.31 29.76
N THR A 259 -14.81 5.60 29.77
CA THR A 259 -15.15 6.53 28.67
C THR A 259 -13.90 6.78 27.83
N TYR A 260 -14.13 6.99 26.53
CA TYR A 260 -13.05 7.12 25.56
C TYR A 260 -12.76 8.58 25.24
N ASN A 261 -11.54 8.85 24.81
CA ASN A 261 -11.07 10.15 24.39
C ASN A 261 -11.75 10.58 23.07
N GLU A 262 -11.59 11.85 22.72
CA GLU A 262 -12.03 12.39 21.43
C GLU A 262 -11.20 11.85 20.25
N LEU A 263 -11.65 12.11 19.01
CA LEU A 263 -10.91 11.80 17.82
C LEU A 263 -9.63 12.64 17.70
N PRO A 264 -8.55 12.08 17.19
CA PRO A 264 -8.36 10.69 16.76
C PRO A 264 -7.90 9.77 17.89
N TYR A 265 -7.64 10.32 19.08
CA TYR A 265 -6.95 9.67 20.21
C TYR A 265 -7.64 8.41 20.72
N LYS A 266 -8.97 8.30 20.59
CA LYS A 266 -9.68 7.07 20.98
C LYS A 266 -9.24 5.80 20.20
N PHE A 267 -8.51 5.96 19.10
CA PHE A 267 -7.98 4.87 18.28
C PHE A 267 -6.47 4.64 18.46
N GLU A 268 -5.80 5.46 19.30
CA GLU A 268 -4.35 5.41 19.49
C GLU A 268 -4.02 5.02 20.94
N ALA A 269 -3.99 3.72 21.22
CA ALA A 269 -3.74 3.20 22.55
C ALA A 269 -2.23 3.11 22.85
N GLY A 270 -1.83 3.54 24.07
CA GLY A 270 -0.45 3.46 24.53
C GLY A 270 0.43 4.58 23.99
N THR A 271 1.74 4.46 24.17
CA THR A 271 2.70 5.44 23.63
C THR A 271 2.79 5.29 22.11
N PRO A 272 2.39 6.29 21.33
CA PRO A 272 2.41 6.18 19.88
C PRO A 272 3.83 6.24 19.32
N ASN A 273 3.99 5.82 18.06
CA ASN A 273 5.26 5.90 17.33
C ASN A 273 5.54 7.34 16.86
N PHE A 274 5.85 8.24 17.81
CA PHE A 274 6.09 9.66 17.52
C PHE A 274 7.36 9.89 16.67
N VAL A 275 8.37 9.04 16.78
CA VAL A 275 9.56 9.08 15.91
C VAL A 275 9.18 8.70 14.48
N GLY A 276 8.36 7.66 14.33
CA GLY A 276 7.87 7.21 13.02
C GLY A 276 6.97 8.24 12.34
N SER A 277 6.08 8.92 13.08
CA SER A 277 5.22 9.97 12.51
C SER A 277 6.03 11.19 12.07
N TYR A 278 7.02 11.62 12.87
CA TYR A 278 7.94 12.70 12.48
C TYR A 278 8.72 12.36 11.21
N ALA A 279 9.28 11.15 11.14
CA ALA A 279 9.99 10.71 9.95
C ALA A 279 9.06 10.53 8.72
N LEU A 280 7.80 10.17 8.93
CA LEU A 280 6.78 10.16 7.87
C LEU A 280 6.48 11.58 7.35
N HIS A 281 6.41 12.57 8.25
CA HIS A 281 6.28 13.97 7.87
C HIS A 281 7.43 14.39 6.96
N LYS A 282 8.69 14.04 7.28
CA LYS A 282 9.85 14.32 6.43
C LYS A 282 9.81 13.60 5.08
N ALA A 283 9.20 12.42 5.02
CA ALA A 283 8.95 11.75 3.75
C ALA A 283 7.91 12.48 2.90
N ILE A 284 6.85 13.01 3.50
CA ILE A 284 5.84 13.85 2.84
C ILE A 284 6.49 15.12 2.29
N GLU A 285 7.24 15.87 3.10
CA GLU A 285 7.98 17.06 2.66
C GLU A 285 8.90 16.74 1.47
N TYR A 286 9.58 15.59 1.50
CA TYR A 286 10.45 15.15 0.41
C TYR A 286 9.66 14.91 -0.90
N ILE A 287 8.53 14.20 -0.84
CA ILE A 287 7.66 13.95 -1.99
C ILE A 287 7.13 15.27 -2.56
N GLU A 288 6.61 16.15 -1.70
CA GLU A 288 6.05 17.45 -2.10
C GLU A 288 7.10 18.36 -2.72
N SER A 289 8.36 18.30 -2.25
CA SER A 289 9.46 19.07 -2.83
C SER A 289 9.78 18.69 -4.29
N ILE A 290 9.44 17.45 -4.70
CA ILE A 290 9.62 16.97 -6.07
C ILE A 290 8.41 17.33 -6.94
N GLY A 291 7.21 17.23 -6.38
CA GLY A 291 5.93 17.52 -7.03
C GLY A 291 5.37 16.35 -7.84
N TRP A 292 4.05 16.16 -7.72
CA TRP A 292 3.33 15.00 -8.25
C TRP A 292 3.43 14.86 -9.77
N GLU A 293 3.35 15.94 -10.52
CA GLU A 293 3.47 15.91 -12.00
C GLU A 293 4.82 15.31 -12.44
N SER A 294 5.90 15.69 -11.73
CA SER A 294 7.25 15.17 -12.01
C SER A 294 7.38 13.69 -11.63
N ILE A 295 6.77 13.29 -10.51
CA ILE A 295 6.79 11.90 -10.02
C ILE A 295 6.03 10.99 -10.99
N GLU A 296 4.78 11.33 -11.29
CA GLU A 296 3.93 10.53 -12.18
C GLU A 296 4.52 10.42 -13.58
N ALA A 297 5.03 11.52 -14.15
CA ALA A 297 5.67 11.49 -15.47
C ALA A 297 6.93 10.63 -15.49
N HIS A 298 7.77 10.71 -14.46
CA HIS A 298 8.99 9.92 -14.35
C HIS A 298 8.68 8.41 -14.24
N GLU A 299 7.80 8.03 -13.34
CA GLU A 299 7.44 6.62 -13.13
C GLU A 299 6.71 6.03 -14.34
N GLN A 300 5.84 6.82 -14.98
CA GLN A 300 5.17 6.38 -16.21
C GLN A 300 6.18 6.13 -17.34
N ALA A 301 7.15 7.03 -17.52
CA ALA A 301 8.18 6.88 -18.56
C ALA A 301 9.04 5.63 -18.33
N LEU A 302 9.41 5.32 -17.07
CA LEU A 302 10.17 4.12 -16.73
C LEU A 302 9.33 2.85 -16.91
N THR A 303 8.06 2.91 -16.52
CA THR A 303 7.12 1.79 -16.66
C THR A 303 6.91 1.44 -18.13
N ASP A 304 6.60 2.43 -18.96
CA ASP A 304 6.37 2.24 -20.40
C ASP A 304 7.63 1.71 -21.09
N TYR A 305 8.78 2.28 -20.76
CA TYR A 305 10.05 1.83 -21.33
C TYR A 305 10.38 0.37 -20.94
N CYS A 306 10.23 0.03 -19.66
CA CYS A 306 10.49 -1.33 -19.18
C CYS A 306 9.49 -2.34 -19.79
N GLU A 307 8.20 -2.00 -19.85
CA GLU A 307 7.18 -2.86 -20.44
C GLU A 307 7.48 -3.16 -21.91
N GLN A 308 7.84 -2.15 -22.70
CA GLN A 308 8.24 -2.33 -24.09
C GLN A 308 9.45 -3.27 -24.25
N GLN A 309 10.47 -3.12 -23.38
CA GLN A 309 11.66 -3.98 -23.42
C GLN A 309 11.32 -5.44 -23.05
N LEU A 310 10.45 -5.65 -22.05
CA LEU A 310 10.00 -6.98 -21.64
C LEU A 310 9.21 -7.67 -22.75
N ILE A 311 8.28 -6.97 -23.40
CA ILE A 311 7.51 -7.48 -24.53
C ILE A 311 8.44 -7.82 -25.71
N ALA A 312 9.42 -6.97 -26.00
CA ALA A 312 10.40 -7.21 -27.06
C ALA A 312 11.30 -8.45 -26.78
N LEU A 313 11.45 -8.83 -25.51
CA LEU A 313 12.13 -10.08 -25.10
C LEU A 313 11.24 -11.32 -25.16
N GLY A 314 9.96 -11.18 -25.53
CA GLY A 314 9.00 -12.28 -25.54
C GLY A 314 8.47 -12.65 -24.14
N CYS A 315 8.63 -11.79 -23.15
CA CYS A 315 8.03 -11.99 -21.83
C CYS A 315 6.51 -11.78 -21.89
N ARG A 316 5.77 -12.59 -21.13
CA ARG A 316 4.35 -12.36 -20.88
C ARG A 316 4.19 -11.29 -19.80
N VAL A 317 3.79 -10.08 -20.18
CA VAL A 317 3.54 -8.97 -19.24
C VAL A 317 2.04 -8.92 -18.91
N TYR A 318 1.72 -8.86 -17.62
CA TYR A 318 0.33 -8.82 -17.15
C TYR A 318 -0.19 -7.39 -17.06
N GLY A 319 -1.46 -7.18 -17.47
CA GLY A 319 -2.05 -5.84 -17.57
C GLY A 319 -1.30 -4.92 -18.55
N ALA A 320 -0.71 -5.49 -19.62
CA ALA A 320 -0.02 -4.71 -20.65
C ALA A 320 -0.98 -3.73 -21.32
N GLY A 321 -0.52 -2.50 -21.58
CA GLY A 321 -1.31 -1.44 -22.17
C GLY A 321 -2.31 -0.75 -21.24
N CYS A 322 -2.49 -1.21 -19.99
CA CYS A 322 -3.24 -0.49 -18.98
C CYS A 322 -2.38 0.61 -18.34
N LYS A 323 -3.03 1.69 -17.84
CA LYS A 323 -2.33 2.69 -17.02
C LYS A 323 -1.86 2.06 -15.72
N LYS A 324 -0.57 2.18 -15.42
CA LYS A 324 0.09 1.59 -14.25
C LYS A 324 0.76 2.65 -13.38
N ALA A 325 0.92 2.33 -12.11
CA ALA A 325 1.67 3.14 -11.15
C ALA A 325 2.96 2.38 -10.75
N GLY A 326 4.01 2.53 -11.55
CA GLY A 326 5.37 2.11 -11.21
C GLY A 326 5.60 0.60 -10.98
N VAL A 327 4.65 -0.29 -11.31
CA VAL A 327 4.73 -1.74 -11.04
C VAL A 327 4.45 -2.55 -12.29
N ILE A 328 5.28 -3.57 -12.56
CA ILE A 328 5.10 -4.51 -13.69
C ILE A 328 5.34 -5.94 -13.19
N SER A 329 4.39 -6.84 -13.44
CA SER A 329 4.57 -8.28 -13.27
C SER A 329 4.65 -8.98 -14.62
N PHE A 330 5.57 -9.94 -14.72
CA PHE A 330 5.80 -10.69 -15.95
C PHE A 330 6.25 -12.12 -15.68
N ASN A 331 6.14 -12.98 -16.70
CA ASN A 331 6.78 -14.30 -16.74
C ASN A 331 7.61 -14.45 -18.01
N VAL A 332 8.62 -15.31 -17.92
CA VAL A 332 9.47 -15.69 -19.05
C VAL A 332 8.97 -17.02 -19.62
N ALA A 333 8.71 -17.07 -20.93
CA ALA A 333 8.36 -18.30 -21.62
C ALA A 333 9.59 -19.18 -21.80
N ASN A 334 9.43 -20.50 -21.60
CA ASN A 334 10.49 -21.47 -21.91
C ASN A 334 10.41 -21.83 -23.42
N SER A 335 11.39 -21.38 -24.17
CA SER A 335 11.45 -21.61 -25.61
C SER A 335 11.78 -23.06 -25.99
N GLN A 336 12.30 -23.87 -25.07
CA GLN A 336 12.77 -25.25 -25.36
C GLN A 336 11.67 -26.32 -25.20
N GLN A 337 10.50 -25.99 -24.66
CA GLN A 337 9.41 -26.95 -24.49
C GLN A 337 8.08 -26.40 -25.02
N PRO A 338 7.85 -26.36 -26.33
CA PRO A 338 6.53 -26.07 -26.84
C PRO A 338 5.61 -27.28 -26.63
N ILE A 339 4.90 -27.31 -25.51
CA ILE A 339 3.75 -28.20 -25.37
C ILE A 339 2.59 -27.49 -26.06
N ALA A 340 1.94 -28.18 -27.00
CA ALA A 340 0.77 -27.66 -27.69
C ALA A 340 -0.24 -27.14 -26.67
N ASN A 341 -0.56 -25.84 -26.77
CA ASN A 341 -1.54 -25.06 -25.98
C ASN A 341 -1.14 -24.55 -24.58
N SER A 342 0.07 -24.79 -24.05
CA SER A 342 0.57 -24.07 -22.88
C SER A 342 2.07 -23.80 -23.02
N GLN A 343 2.47 -22.52 -23.10
CA GLN A 343 3.88 -22.15 -22.99
C GLN A 343 4.32 -22.54 -21.59
N THR A 344 5.31 -23.42 -21.47
CA THR A 344 5.94 -23.72 -20.19
C THR A 344 6.68 -22.46 -19.73
N LEU A 345 6.37 -21.99 -18.53
CA LEU A 345 7.02 -20.82 -17.95
C LEU A 345 8.29 -21.24 -17.22
N ILE A 346 9.33 -20.43 -17.33
CA ILE A 346 10.47 -20.52 -16.41
C ILE A 346 9.99 -20.11 -15.03
N HIS A 347 10.37 -20.88 -14.00
CA HIS A 347 9.89 -20.62 -12.65
C HIS A 347 10.37 -19.23 -12.17
N PRO A 348 9.50 -18.34 -11.68
CA PRO A 348 9.87 -16.97 -11.29
C PRO A 348 11.00 -16.90 -10.27
N PHE A 349 11.07 -17.85 -9.34
CA PHE A 349 12.12 -17.94 -8.33
C PHE A 349 13.53 -18.10 -8.94
N ASP A 350 13.68 -18.94 -9.98
CA ASP A 350 14.95 -19.14 -10.66
C ASP A 350 15.40 -17.86 -11.37
N VAL A 351 14.46 -17.18 -12.03
CA VAL A 351 14.72 -15.88 -12.67
C VAL A 351 15.19 -14.87 -11.63
N GLY A 352 14.49 -14.75 -10.50
CA GLY A 352 14.83 -13.80 -9.44
C GLY A 352 16.19 -14.11 -8.80
N THR A 353 16.49 -15.39 -8.56
CA THR A 353 17.79 -15.81 -7.99
C THR A 353 18.96 -15.45 -8.88
N LEU A 354 18.84 -15.67 -10.20
CA LEU A 354 19.90 -15.33 -11.15
C LEU A 354 20.02 -13.82 -11.37
N LEU A 355 18.94 -13.06 -11.23
CA LEU A 355 18.98 -11.59 -11.26
C LEU A 355 19.68 -11.03 -10.01
N ASP A 356 19.41 -11.57 -8.82
CA ASP A 356 20.07 -11.17 -7.57
C ASP A 356 21.59 -11.35 -7.66
N GLN A 357 22.07 -12.48 -8.19
CA GLN A 357 23.51 -12.71 -8.43
C GLN A 357 24.15 -11.66 -9.37
N GLN A 358 23.36 -10.94 -10.12
CA GLN A 358 23.79 -9.86 -10.99
C GLN A 358 23.58 -8.45 -10.38
N GLY A 359 23.17 -8.37 -9.10
CA GLY A 359 22.95 -7.12 -8.38
C GLY A 359 21.60 -6.48 -8.64
N ILE A 360 20.65 -7.21 -9.25
CA ILE A 360 19.31 -6.73 -9.57
C ILE A 360 18.31 -7.28 -8.55
N ALA A 361 17.78 -6.43 -7.69
CA ALA A 361 16.78 -6.80 -6.69
C ALA A 361 15.35 -6.67 -7.26
N VAL A 362 14.71 -7.81 -7.48
CA VAL A 362 13.31 -7.93 -7.89
C VAL A 362 12.55 -8.80 -6.90
N ARG A 363 11.23 -8.85 -6.99
CA ARG A 363 10.41 -9.77 -6.19
C ARG A 363 9.83 -10.88 -7.06
N THR A 364 9.69 -12.08 -6.48
CA THR A 364 9.10 -13.25 -7.16
C THR A 364 8.03 -13.91 -6.30
N GLY A 365 7.10 -14.65 -6.92
CA GLY A 365 6.07 -15.43 -6.27
C GLY A 365 4.68 -14.80 -6.34
N HIS A 366 3.87 -14.97 -5.27
CA HIS A 366 2.45 -14.58 -5.24
C HIS A 366 2.24 -13.10 -4.82
N HIS A 367 3.29 -12.40 -4.37
CA HIS A 367 3.24 -10.98 -3.94
C HIS A 367 2.17 -10.68 -2.88
N CYS A 368 1.86 -11.66 -2.01
CA CYS A 368 0.77 -11.57 -1.03
C CYS A 368 -0.62 -11.31 -1.66
N ALA A 369 -0.86 -11.87 -2.86
CA ALA A 369 -2.13 -11.81 -3.59
C ALA A 369 -2.40 -13.15 -4.28
N GLU A 370 -2.34 -14.25 -3.51
CA GLU A 370 -2.47 -15.62 -4.01
C GLU A 370 -3.75 -15.84 -4.81
N PRO A 371 -4.96 -15.35 -4.40
CA PRO A 371 -6.18 -15.52 -5.17
C PRO A 371 -6.11 -14.91 -6.59
N LEU A 372 -5.38 -13.79 -6.75
CA LEU A 372 -5.15 -13.20 -8.07
C LEU A 372 -4.21 -14.09 -8.91
N ILE A 373 -3.13 -14.59 -8.33
CA ILE A 373 -2.18 -15.47 -9.01
C ILE A 373 -2.86 -16.78 -9.45
N ASP A 374 -3.73 -17.35 -8.62
CA ASP A 374 -4.55 -18.52 -8.96
C ASP A 374 -5.50 -18.23 -10.14
N THR A 375 -6.15 -17.06 -10.12
CA THR A 375 -7.00 -16.59 -11.23
C THR A 375 -6.21 -16.45 -12.53
N MET A 376 -4.94 -16.01 -12.45
CA MET A 376 -4.04 -15.92 -13.60
C MET A 376 -3.56 -17.28 -14.11
N GLY A 377 -3.72 -18.34 -13.31
CA GLY A 377 -3.32 -19.71 -13.66
C GLY A 377 -1.80 -19.90 -13.78
N VAL A 378 -1.01 -19.22 -12.96
CA VAL A 378 0.46 -19.25 -12.98
C VAL A 378 1.04 -19.58 -11.60
N PRO A 379 2.26 -20.15 -11.52
CA PRO A 379 2.89 -20.48 -10.23
C PRO A 379 3.39 -19.27 -9.45
N GLY A 380 3.28 -18.08 -10.01
CA GLY A 380 3.77 -16.81 -9.52
C GLY A 380 4.27 -15.93 -10.66
N THR A 381 4.75 -14.75 -10.35
CA THR A 381 5.35 -13.82 -11.32
C THR A 381 6.68 -13.27 -10.83
N VAL A 382 7.49 -12.73 -11.74
CA VAL A 382 8.56 -11.79 -11.43
C VAL A 382 7.97 -10.40 -11.46
N ARG A 383 8.21 -9.60 -10.41
CA ARG A 383 7.71 -8.24 -10.32
C ARG A 383 8.86 -7.26 -10.21
N VAL A 384 8.85 -6.25 -11.07
CA VAL A 384 9.70 -5.06 -10.96
C VAL A 384 8.84 -3.88 -10.55
N SER A 385 9.38 -2.99 -9.74
CA SER A 385 8.69 -1.78 -9.30
C SER A 385 9.67 -0.63 -9.10
N PHE A 386 9.27 0.55 -9.55
CA PHE A 386 10.11 1.74 -9.59
C PHE A 386 9.85 2.65 -8.39
N GLY A 387 10.87 3.41 -8.03
CA GLY A 387 10.79 4.51 -7.08
C GLY A 387 11.52 5.72 -7.64
N LEU A 388 11.46 6.84 -6.93
CA LEU A 388 11.98 8.15 -7.34
C LEU A 388 13.46 8.14 -7.76
N TYR A 389 14.24 7.21 -7.26
CA TYR A 389 15.68 7.09 -7.50
C TYR A 389 16.06 6.20 -8.68
N ASN A 390 15.10 5.47 -9.24
CA ASN A 390 15.36 4.64 -10.41
C ASN A 390 15.43 5.50 -11.68
N ASP A 391 16.21 5.05 -12.63
CA ASP A 391 16.39 5.72 -13.90
C ASP A 391 16.41 4.72 -15.07
N LYS A 392 16.55 5.26 -16.28
CA LYS A 392 16.63 4.43 -17.49
C LYS A 392 17.80 3.45 -17.46
N ALA A 393 18.93 3.83 -16.85
CA ALA A 393 20.12 2.95 -16.76
C ALA A 393 19.83 1.75 -15.85
N ASP A 394 19.00 1.88 -14.80
CA ASP A 394 18.53 0.77 -13.99
C ASP A 394 17.69 -0.21 -14.81
N VAL A 395 16.81 0.29 -15.68
CA VAL A 395 16.02 -0.56 -16.61
C VAL A 395 16.95 -1.26 -17.60
N ASP A 396 17.89 -0.55 -18.22
CA ASP A 396 18.82 -1.12 -19.18
C ASP A 396 19.70 -2.22 -18.53
N ALA A 397 20.17 -2.00 -17.29
CA ALA A 397 20.93 -2.99 -16.53
C ALA A 397 20.08 -4.22 -16.20
N PHE A 398 18.82 -4.02 -15.77
CA PHE A 398 17.87 -5.12 -15.53
C PHE A 398 17.61 -5.93 -16.80
N ILE A 399 17.31 -5.29 -17.92
CA ILE A 399 17.05 -5.97 -19.19
C ILE A 399 18.27 -6.74 -19.69
N ALA A 400 19.46 -6.17 -19.56
CA ALA A 400 20.70 -6.88 -19.90
C ALA A 400 20.94 -8.10 -18.99
N ALA A 401 20.65 -7.99 -17.69
CA ALA A 401 20.73 -9.10 -16.76
C ALA A 401 19.68 -10.18 -17.08
N LEU A 402 18.44 -9.78 -17.37
CA LEU A 402 17.35 -10.69 -17.73
C LEU A 402 17.68 -11.49 -19.02
N LYS A 403 18.25 -10.84 -20.05
CA LYS A 403 18.71 -11.53 -21.27
C LYS A 403 19.72 -12.65 -20.94
N ARG A 404 20.70 -12.39 -20.07
CA ARG A 404 21.66 -13.41 -19.64
C ARG A 404 20.98 -14.52 -18.83
N THR A 405 20.08 -14.15 -17.93
CA THR A 405 19.28 -15.09 -17.13
C THR A 405 18.45 -16.03 -18.02
N ILE A 406 17.77 -15.49 -19.01
CA ILE A 406 17.01 -16.30 -19.99
C ILE A 406 17.95 -17.26 -20.72
N ALA A 407 19.09 -16.79 -21.21
CA ALA A 407 20.08 -17.66 -21.91
C ALA A 407 20.67 -18.76 -21.03
N MET A 408 20.68 -18.61 -19.70
CA MET A 408 21.13 -19.65 -18.76
C MET A 408 20.05 -20.68 -18.43
N LEU A 409 18.79 -20.31 -18.56
CA LEU A 409 17.64 -21.16 -18.19
C LEU A 409 16.91 -21.76 -19.41
N SER A 410 17.33 -21.39 -20.63
CA SER A 410 16.79 -21.88 -21.91
C SER A 410 17.66 -23.05 -22.48
#